data_38bab98aeb57269782d4b6387a6b5b3c
#
_entry.id   38bab98aeb57269782d4b6387a6b5b3c
#
_cell.length_a   1.000
_cell.length_b   1.000
_cell.length_c   1.000
_cell.angle_alpha   90.00
_cell.angle_beta   90.00
_cell.angle_gamma   90.00
#
_symmetry.space_group_name_H-M   'P 1'
#
loop_
_entity.id
_entity.type
_entity.pdbx_description
1 polymer ?
#
loop_
_entity_poly.entity_id
_entity_poly.type
_entity_poly.pdbx_seq_one_letter_code
_entity_poly.pdbx_strand_id
1 'polypeptide(L)' 'MKVQVTVVPKSGVLDPQGKAIAGALTRLGFPGVGDVRAGKVFRVEVDAKDAAEAKVLSGQMAEKLLCNPVIEEYEAEVLG' A
#
# COMPACT_ATOMS: atom_id res chain seq x y z
N MET A 1 -6.49 19.19 1.99
CA MET A 1 -6.96 17.90 2.57
C MET A 1 -5.84 16.89 2.53
N LYS A 2 -5.82 16.00 3.49
CA LYS A 2 -4.82 14.93 3.56
C LYS A 2 -5.41 13.64 3.04
N VAL A 3 -4.64 12.95 2.21
CA VAL A 3 -5.00 11.62 1.71
C VAL A 3 -3.91 10.62 2.08
N GLN A 4 -4.29 9.38 2.22
CA GLN A 4 -3.35 8.29 2.48
C GLN A 4 -3.51 7.24 1.40
N VAL A 5 -2.41 6.91 0.74
CA VAL A 5 -2.38 5.87 -0.27
C VAL A 5 -1.51 4.73 0.25
N THR A 6 -2.11 3.57 0.41
CA THR A 6 -1.40 2.36 0.84
C THR A 6 -1.18 1.48 -0.37
N VAL A 7 0.08 1.13 -0.62
CA VAL A 7 0.49 0.34 -1.78
C VAL A 7 1.12 -0.95 -1.29
N VAL A 8 0.61 -2.08 -1.76
CA VAL A 8 1.14 -3.40 -1.41
C VAL A 8 1.32 -4.24 -2.67
N PRO A 9 2.27 -5.20 -2.68
CA PRO A 9 2.37 -6.15 -3.77
C PRO A 9 1.09 -6.98 -3.89
N LYS A 10 0.71 -7.30 -5.12
CA LYS A 10 -0.44 -8.17 -5.36
C LYS A 10 -0.18 -9.57 -4.81
N SER A 11 -1.26 -10.26 -4.42
CA SER A 11 -1.19 -11.66 -4.03
C SER A 11 -0.60 -12.49 -5.18
N GLY A 12 0.32 -13.39 -4.86
CA GLY A 12 0.99 -14.23 -5.85
C GLY A 12 2.22 -13.60 -6.50
N VAL A 13 2.50 -12.33 -6.27
CA VAL A 13 3.75 -11.70 -6.70
C VAL A 13 4.86 -12.07 -5.73
N LEU A 14 6.03 -12.42 -6.26
CA LEU A 14 7.20 -12.68 -5.44
C LEU A 14 7.62 -11.40 -4.73
N ASP A 15 7.58 -11.45 -3.40
CA ASP A 15 8.05 -10.37 -2.54
C ASP A 15 9.21 -10.87 -1.68
N PRO A 16 10.47 -10.67 -2.11
CA PRO A 16 11.63 -11.14 -1.36
C PRO A 16 11.67 -10.60 0.07
N GLN A 17 11.26 -9.34 0.25
CA GLN A 17 11.23 -8.71 1.57
C GLN A 17 10.17 -9.36 2.47
N GLY A 18 8.97 -9.57 1.96
CA GLY A 18 7.90 -10.24 2.69
C GLY A 18 8.26 -11.66 3.05
N LYS A 19 8.89 -12.39 2.14
CA LYS A 19 9.33 -13.76 2.36
C LYS A 19 10.39 -13.83 3.47
N ALA A 20 11.34 -12.91 3.46
CA ALA A 20 12.36 -12.81 4.50
C ALA A 20 11.75 -12.52 5.87
N ILE A 21 10.76 -11.63 5.92
CA ILE A 21 10.05 -11.30 7.17
C ILE A 21 9.29 -12.53 7.68
N ALA A 22 8.59 -13.23 6.82
CA ALA A 22 7.86 -14.44 7.22
C ALA A 22 8.79 -15.49 7.81
N GLY A 23 9.93 -15.71 7.18
CA GLY A 23 10.95 -16.63 7.69
C GLY A 23 11.52 -16.21 9.05
N ALA A 24 11.79 -14.92 9.21
CA ALA A 24 12.29 -14.38 10.47
C ALA A 24 11.25 -14.53 11.60
N LEU A 25 9.99 -14.26 11.32
CA LEU A 25 8.91 -14.42 12.30
C LEU A 25 8.77 -15.86 12.77
N THR A 26 8.86 -16.80 11.83
CA THR A 26 8.83 -18.24 12.16
C THR A 26 9.98 -18.59 13.10
N ARG A 27 11.18 -18.12 12.80
CA ARG A 27 12.35 -18.37 13.66
C ARG A 27 12.23 -17.73 15.05
N LEU A 28 11.48 -16.63 15.16
CA LEU A 28 11.25 -15.95 16.43
C LEU A 28 10.14 -16.60 17.27
N GLY A 29 9.54 -17.69 16.79
CA GLY A 29 8.55 -18.43 17.55
C GLY A 29 7.11 -18.08 17.25
N PHE A 30 6.82 -17.48 16.10
CA PHE A 30 5.45 -17.19 15.67
C PHE A 30 4.98 -18.28 14.70
N PRO A 31 4.29 -19.33 15.19
CA PRO A 31 3.77 -20.35 14.30
C PRO A 31 2.57 -19.85 13.51
N GLY A 32 2.33 -20.41 12.34
CA GLY A 32 1.17 -20.06 11.54
C GLY A 32 1.30 -18.79 10.73
N VAL A 33 2.50 -18.21 10.66
CA VAL A 33 2.74 -17.06 9.76
C VAL A 33 2.70 -17.56 8.32
N GLY A 34 1.76 -17.02 7.55
CA GLY A 34 1.62 -17.35 6.14
C GLY A 34 2.27 -16.30 5.26
N ASP A 35 1.47 -15.72 4.38
CA ASP A 35 1.94 -14.72 3.43
C ASP A 35 2.21 -13.39 4.12
N VAL A 36 3.39 -12.83 3.89
CA VAL A 36 3.76 -11.48 4.35
C VAL A 36 4.09 -10.65 3.13
N ARG A 37 3.42 -9.51 3.01
CA ARG A 37 3.66 -8.55 1.93
C ARG A 37 4.09 -7.23 2.53
N ALA A 38 5.30 -6.80 2.18
CA ALA A 38 5.82 -5.50 2.61
C ALA A 38 5.33 -4.44 1.63
N GLY A 39 4.72 -3.39 2.14
CA GLY A 39 4.17 -2.31 1.35
C GLY A 39 4.63 -0.95 1.80
N LYS A 40 4.03 0.08 1.22
CA LYS A 40 4.34 1.48 1.49
C LYS A 40 3.07 2.25 1.80
N VAL A 41 3.21 3.30 2.59
CA VAL A 41 2.13 4.25 2.86
C VAL A 41 2.61 5.63 2.46
N PHE A 42 1.83 6.30 1.63
CA PHE A 42 2.07 7.69 1.25
C PHE A 42 1.00 8.56 1.87
N ARG A 43 1.40 9.59 2.60
CA ARG A 43 0.49 10.61 3.08
C ARG A 43 0.76 11.88 2.29
N VAL A 44 -0.27 12.34 1.58
CA VAL A 44 -0.13 13.45 0.65
C VAL A 44 -1.13 14.53 1.04
N GLU A 45 -0.67 15.76 1.11
CA GLU A 45 -1.55 16.90 1.26
C GLU A 45 -1.93 17.40 -0.12
N VAL A 46 -3.22 17.49 -0.39
CA VAL A 46 -3.73 17.88 -1.70
C VAL A 46 -4.62 19.11 -1.58
N ASP A 47 -4.57 19.96 -2.59
CA ASP A 47 -5.47 21.09 -2.73
C ASP A 47 -6.74 20.60 -3.40
N ALA A 48 -7.73 20.27 -2.58
CA ALA A 48 -9.02 19.74 -3.03
C ALA A 48 -10.14 20.47 -2.31
N LYS A 49 -11.23 20.72 -3.00
CA LYS A 49 -12.37 21.46 -2.43
C LYS A 49 -13.23 20.61 -1.50
N ASP A 50 -13.24 19.31 -1.67
CA ASP A 50 -14.01 18.38 -0.86
C ASP A 50 -13.40 16.98 -0.87
N ALA A 51 -13.96 16.08 -0.07
CA ALA A 51 -13.47 14.72 0.05
C ALA A 51 -13.59 13.92 -1.25
N ALA A 52 -14.64 14.16 -2.03
CA ALA A 52 -14.84 13.48 -3.30
C ALA A 52 -13.73 13.80 -4.28
N GLU A 53 -13.36 15.08 -4.40
CA GLU A 53 -12.26 15.51 -5.26
C GLU A 53 -10.92 14.96 -4.75
N ALA A 54 -10.68 14.99 -3.45
CA ALA A 54 -9.47 14.43 -2.85
C ALA A 54 -9.33 12.94 -3.16
N LYS A 55 -10.43 12.19 -3.10
CA LYS A 55 -10.44 10.76 -3.42
C LYS A 55 -10.07 10.51 -4.87
N VAL A 56 -10.63 11.28 -5.79
CA VAL A 56 -10.33 11.17 -7.23
C VAL A 56 -8.86 11.47 -7.48
N LEU A 57 -8.33 12.55 -6.89
CA LEU A 57 -6.93 12.92 -7.06
C LEU A 57 -5.98 11.86 -6.50
N SER A 58 -6.30 11.28 -5.35
CA SER A 58 -5.45 10.25 -4.75
C SER A 58 -5.39 9.00 -5.64
N GLY A 59 -6.50 8.60 -6.23
CA GLY A 59 -6.51 7.50 -7.19
C GLY A 59 -5.67 7.78 -8.42
N GLN A 60 -5.76 8.98 -8.96
CA GLN A 60 -4.96 9.38 -10.12
C GLN A 60 -3.47 9.38 -9.81
N MET A 61 -3.09 9.90 -8.64
CA MET A 61 -1.70 9.90 -8.21
C MET A 61 -1.16 8.48 -8.04
N ALA A 62 -1.95 7.61 -7.43
CA ALA A 62 -1.57 6.20 -7.26
C ALA A 62 -1.33 5.54 -8.62
N GLU A 63 -2.26 5.68 -9.55
CA GLU A 63 -2.17 5.04 -10.85
C GLU A 63 -1.02 5.58 -11.72
N LYS A 64 -0.71 6.88 -11.58
CA LYS A 64 0.30 7.50 -12.43
C LYS A 64 1.72 7.38 -11.88
N LEU A 65 1.87 7.26 -10.57
CA LEU A 65 3.21 7.31 -9.97
C LEU A 65 3.40 6.38 -8.78
N LEU A 66 2.47 6.38 -7.82
CA LEU A 66 2.71 5.78 -6.51
C LEU A 66 2.63 4.26 -6.53
N CYS A 67 1.86 3.70 -7.43
CA CYS A 67 1.59 2.26 -7.53
C CYS A 67 1.97 1.74 -8.90
N ASN A 68 2.66 0.61 -8.93
CA ASN A 68 2.91 -0.10 -10.19
C ASN A 68 1.74 -1.08 -10.40
N PRO A 69 0.79 -0.79 -11.30
CA PRO A 69 -0.44 -1.59 -11.42
C PRO A 69 -0.21 -3.02 -11.91
N VAL A 70 0.97 -3.30 -12.46
CA VAL A 70 1.30 -4.67 -12.91
C VAL A 70 1.53 -5.61 -11.72
N ILE A 71 2.22 -5.12 -10.68
CA ILE A 71 2.65 -5.95 -9.56
C ILE A 71 2.13 -5.48 -8.20
N GLU A 72 1.48 -4.31 -8.15
CA GLU A 72 1.01 -3.73 -6.90
C GLU A 72 -0.47 -3.37 -6.99
N GLU A 73 -1.10 -3.29 -5.83
CA GLU A 73 -2.44 -2.76 -5.66
C GLU A 73 -2.42 -1.66 -4.61
N TYR A 74 -3.43 -0.80 -4.62
CA TYR A 74 -3.48 0.31 -3.68
C TYR A 74 -4.87 0.50 -3.08
N GLU A 75 -4.89 1.14 -1.93
CA GLU A 75 -6.07 1.72 -1.31
C GLU A 75 -5.83 3.19 -1.05
N ALA A 76 -6.83 4.01 -1.32
CA ALA A 76 -6.77 5.44 -1.05
C ALA A 76 -7.83 5.82 -0.04
N GLU A 77 -7.43 6.63 0.94
CA GLU A 77 -8.30 7.08 2.03
C GLU A 77 -8.14 8.58 2.22
N VAL A 78 -9.25 9.28 2.41
CA VAL A 78 -9.24 10.70 2.73
C VAL A 78 -9.24 10.85 4.24
N LEU A 79 -8.24 11.53 4.78
CA LEU A 79 -8.08 11.70 6.23
C LEU A 79 -8.66 13.02 6.76
N GLY A 80 -8.97 13.95 5.87
CA GLY A 80 -9.54 15.23 6.28
C GLY A 80 -8.76 16.49 5.86
#